data_fe8d04d0ac8a9abf9a89cef512dba02b
#
_entry.id   fe8d04d0ac8a9abf9a89cef512dba02b
#
_cell.length_a   1.000
_cell.length_b   1.000
_cell.length_c   1.000
_cell.angle_alpha   90.00
_cell.angle_beta   90.00
_cell.angle_gamma   90.00
#
_symmetry.space_group_name_H-M   'P 1'
#
loop_
_entity.id
_entity.type
_entity.pdbx_description
1 polymer ?
#
loop_
_entity_poly.entity_id
_entity_poly.type
_entity_poly.pdbx_seq_one_letter_code
_entity_poly.pdbx_strand_id
1 'polypeptide(L)'
;VPEGSYSSDPSNPSTRVAEMKQMVKELHKNDIRVIMDVVYNHVYNAASHSFNKTVPGYYFRYDANGALVNNSGCGNDTASERKMMRKYIVDSVTYWAKNYNVDGFRFDLMGLIDLETMKEVRAALDKIDPSIIILGEGWDMNTTMDKSRMTIQPNAYEVASDGKNNGIAFFNDSIRDGIKGSVFSDTDTGFVSGKAGQEGLIAHNALGCRYDADADTTCWNGNAQDHYADAGQVVNYAEIHDNMTLYDKLRASVPTDDDATTVARAKLADSIVYLSEGIPAIQLGQEFLLSLIHISEPTRLGMIS
;
A
#
# COMPACT_ATOMS: atom_id res chain seq x y z
N VAL A 1 -0.25 1.88 -22.09
CA VAL A 1 -1.60 2.37 -22.44
C VAL A 1 -2.53 2.05 -21.29
N PRO A 2 -3.36 3.00 -20.81
CA PRO A 2 -4.33 2.76 -19.74
C PRO A 2 -5.26 1.58 -20.04
N GLU A 3 -5.72 0.92 -19.00
CA GLU A 3 -6.73 -0.13 -19.07
C GLU A 3 -8.05 0.45 -19.63
N GLY A 4 -8.87 -0.38 -20.26
CA GLY A 4 -10.01 0.07 -21.05
C GLY A 4 -11.40 -0.09 -20.41
N SER A 5 -11.52 -0.72 -19.23
CA SER A 5 -12.84 -1.06 -18.65
C SER A 5 -13.78 0.14 -18.48
N TYR A 6 -13.22 1.31 -18.21
CA TYR A 6 -13.98 2.56 -18.03
C TYR A 6 -13.88 3.51 -19.22
N SER A 7 -13.32 3.06 -20.35
CA SER A 7 -13.20 3.88 -21.55
C SER A 7 -14.48 3.86 -22.37
N SER A 8 -14.82 4.96 -23.00
CA SER A 8 -15.93 5.05 -23.97
C SER A 8 -15.67 4.23 -25.24
N ASP A 9 -14.40 3.97 -25.57
CA ASP A 9 -13.97 3.08 -26.64
C ASP A 9 -12.77 2.24 -26.18
N PRO A 10 -13.03 1.09 -25.49
CA PRO A 10 -11.96 0.22 -24.95
C PRO A 10 -11.04 -0.36 -26.02
N SER A 11 -11.51 -0.48 -27.25
CA SER A 11 -10.74 -1.04 -28.36
C SER A 11 -9.71 -0.08 -28.93
N ASN A 12 -9.89 1.23 -28.69
CA ASN A 12 -9.03 2.29 -29.21
C ASN A 12 -8.01 2.77 -28.17
N PRO A 13 -6.73 2.44 -28.32
CA PRO A 13 -5.68 2.88 -27.38
C PRO A 13 -5.57 4.39 -27.26
N SER A 14 -5.82 5.15 -28.32
CA SER A 14 -5.73 6.62 -28.29
C SER A 14 -6.84 7.23 -27.45
N THR A 15 -8.05 6.69 -27.49
CA THR A 15 -9.17 7.10 -26.65
C THR A 15 -8.83 6.88 -25.19
N ARG A 16 -8.36 5.67 -24.81
CA ARG A 16 -7.96 5.37 -23.43
C ARG A 16 -6.90 6.31 -22.89
N VAL A 17 -5.88 6.64 -23.72
CA VAL A 17 -4.85 7.62 -23.36
C VAL A 17 -5.43 9.02 -23.14
N ALA A 18 -6.30 9.47 -24.03
CA ALA A 18 -6.91 10.79 -23.95
C ALA A 18 -7.82 10.92 -22.71
N GLU A 19 -8.65 9.92 -22.44
CA GLU A 19 -9.56 9.90 -21.31
C GLU A 19 -8.83 9.86 -19.96
N MET A 20 -7.78 9.05 -19.84
CA MET A 20 -6.94 9.04 -18.62
C MET A 20 -6.31 10.41 -18.35
N LYS A 21 -5.76 11.06 -19.39
CA LYS A 21 -5.21 12.42 -19.27
C LYS A 21 -6.29 13.45 -18.93
N GLN A 22 -7.50 13.29 -19.47
CA GLN A 22 -8.63 14.15 -19.14
C GLN A 22 -9.06 13.98 -17.68
N MET A 23 -9.14 12.75 -17.19
CA MET A 23 -9.45 12.46 -15.78
C MET A 23 -8.45 13.14 -14.84
N VAL A 24 -7.15 12.95 -15.05
CA VAL A 24 -6.10 13.61 -14.25
C VAL A 24 -6.27 15.13 -14.29
N LYS A 25 -6.47 15.71 -15.49
CA LYS A 25 -6.67 17.15 -15.66
C LYS A 25 -7.90 17.68 -14.90
N GLU A 26 -9.01 16.96 -14.92
CA GLU A 26 -10.22 17.41 -14.22
C GLU A 26 -10.06 17.30 -12.68
N LEU A 27 -9.35 16.29 -12.19
CA LEU A 27 -9.01 16.18 -10.76
C LEU A 27 -8.10 17.34 -10.34
N HIS A 28 -7.07 17.66 -11.10
CA HIS A 28 -6.18 18.80 -10.83
C HIS A 28 -6.90 20.16 -10.82
N LYS A 29 -7.92 20.36 -11.66
CA LYS A 29 -8.76 21.59 -11.60
C LYS A 29 -9.52 21.77 -10.28
N ASN A 30 -9.67 20.68 -9.54
CA ASN A 30 -10.33 20.65 -8.23
C ASN A 30 -9.32 20.46 -7.09
N ASP A 31 -8.03 20.74 -7.32
CA ASP A 31 -6.95 20.61 -6.36
C ASP A 31 -6.79 19.18 -5.78
N ILE A 32 -7.19 18.16 -6.55
CA ILE A 32 -7.09 16.74 -6.17
C ILE A 32 -5.89 16.12 -6.90
N ARG A 33 -4.93 15.62 -6.16
CA ARG A 33 -3.76 14.90 -6.67
C ARG A 33 -4.11 13.45 -7.00
N VAL A 34 -3.46 12.90 -8.01
CA VAL A 34 -3.70 11.55 -8.50
C VAL A 34 -2.51 10.65 -8.16
N ILE A 35 -2.74 9.65 -7.31
CA ILE A 35 -1.77 8.61 -6.99
C ILE A 35 -2.17 7.34 -7.74
N MET A 36 -1.23 6.81 -8.52
CA MET A 36 -1.43 5.59 -9.30
C MET A 36 -1.02 4.36 -8.49
N ASP A 37 -1.91 3.39 -8.39
CA ASP A 37 -1.60 2.09 -7.80
C ASP A 37 -0.84 1.22 -8.79
N VAL A 38 0.32 0.69 -8.39
CA VAL A 38 1.24 -0.02 -9.29
C VAL A 38 1.70 -1.35 -8.71
N VAL A 39 1.68 -2.38 -9.55
CA VAL A 39 2.10 -3.74 -9.19
C VAL A 39 3.36 -4.09 -9.97
N TYR A 40 4.52 -3.95 -9.33
CA TYR A 40 5.82 -4.32 -9.91
C TYR A 40 6.48 -5.50 -9.20
N ASN A 41 5.91 -5.94 -8.10
CA ASN A 41 6.46 -6.96 -7.22
C ASN A 41 6.31 -8.38 -7.76
N HIS A 42 5.27 -8.65 -8.55
CA HIS A 42 5.00 -9.98 -9.11
C HIS A 42 4.32 -9.92 -10.48
N VAL A 43 4.23 -11.07 -11.11
CA VAL A 43 3.35 -11.32 -12.27
C VAL A 43 2.58 -12.62 -12.03
N TYR A 44 1.39 -12.73 -12.56
CA TYR A 44 0.55 -13.92 -12.38
C TYR A 44 1.26 -15.22 -12.78
N ASN A 45 1.94 -15.23 -13.94
CA ASN A 45 2.66 -16.40 -14.44
C ASN A 45 3.93 -15.99 -15.21
N ALA A 46 5.08 -16.12 -14.55
CA ALA A 46 6.37 -15.79 -15.14
C ALA A 46 6.74 -16.68 -16.34
N ALA A 47 6.34 -17.95 -16.35
CA ALA A 47 6.71 -18.86 -17.43
C ALA A 47 6.12 -18.42 -18.79
N SER A 48 4.93 -17.84 -18.77
CA SER A 48 4.26 -17.33 -19.99
C SER A 48 4.52 -15.85 -20.26
N HIS A 49 5.10 -15.11 -19.29
CA HIS A 49 5.30 -13.68 -19.37
C HIS A 49 6.33 -13.28 -20.42
N SER A 50 6.11 -12.12 -21.08
CA SER A 50 6.98 -11.61 -22.15
C SER A 50 8.43 -11.41 -21.70
N PHE A 51 8.66 -10.97 -20.48
CA PHE A 51 10.02 -10.83 -19.93
C PHE A 51 10.80 -12.14 -19.90
N ASN A 52 10.15 -13.22 -19.48
CA ASN A 52 10.80 -14.53 -19.44
C ASN A 52 11.01 -15.13 -20.84
N LYS A 53 10.11 -14.82 -21.78
CA LYS A 53 10.28 -15.21 -23.21
C LYS A 53 11.43 -14.46 -23.88
N THR A 54 11.66 -13.20 -23.48
CA THR A 54 12.71 -12.35 -24.04
C THR A 54 14.08 -12.72 -23.47
N VAL A 55 14.19 -12.82 -22.13
CA VAL A 55 15.42 -13.20 -21.43
C VAL A 55 15.08 -14.20 -20.32
N PRO A 56 15.05 -15.48 -20.66
CA PRO A 56 14.71 -16.54 -19.72
C PRO A 56 15.59 -16.50 -18.44
N GLY A 57 14.96 -16.64 -17.28
CA GLY A 57 15.67 -16.71 -16.00
C GLY A 57 16.22 -15.39 -15.46
N TYR A 58 15.97 -14.24 -16.14
CA TYR A 58 16.55 -12.97 -15.70
C TYR A 58 15.61 -12.12 -14.81
N TYR A 59 14.36 -11.92 -15.20
CA TYR A 59 13.48 -10.92 -14.60
C TYR A 59 12.71 -11.39 -13.35
N PHE A 60 12.77 -12.68 -13.06
CA PHE A 60 12.03 -13.28 -11.95
C PHE A 60 12.98 -13.92 -10.93
N ARG A 61 12.49 -14.05 -9.70
CA ARG A 61 13.25 -14.72 -8.63
C ARG A 61 13.06 -16.22 -8.71
N TYR A 62 14.13 -16.92 -8.39
CA TYR A 62 14.19 -18.38 -8.30
C TYR A 62 14.75 -18.79 -6.96
N ASP A 63 14.27 -19.88 -6.44
CA ASP A 63 14.86 -20.52 -5.25
C ASP A 63 16.18 -21.24 -5.56
N ALA A 64 16.79 -21.83 -4.55
CA ALA A 64 18.05 -22.57 -4.67
C ALA A 64 17.95 -23.82 -5.59
N ASN A 65 16.74 -24.30 -5.84
CA ASN A 65 16.47 -25.45 -6.72
C ASN A 65 16.13 -25.02 -8.16
N GLY A 66 16.11 -23.73 -8.43
CA GLY A 66 15.76 -23.18 -9.74
C GLY A 66 14.25 -23.12 -10.01
N ALA A 67 13.42 -23.24 -8.97
CA ALA A 67 11.97 -23.04 -9.09
C ALA A 67 11.59 -21.57 -8.94
N LEU A 68 10.57 -21.12 -9.68
CA LEU A 68 10.01 -19.78 -9.57
C LEU A 68 9.42 -19.55 -8.18
N VAL A 69 9.80 -18.43 -7.55
CA VAL A 69 9.33 -18.05 -6.22
C VAL A 69 7.96 -17.35 -6.32
N ASN A 70 7.11 -17.59 -5.33
CA ASN A 70 5.80 -16.95 -5.17
C ASN A 70 5.62 -16.52 -3.70
N ASN A 71 6.22 -15.42 -3.30
CA ASN A 71 6.09 -14.89 -1.94
C ASN A 71 4.83 -14.01 -1.78
N SER A 72 4.34 -13.44 -2.87
CA SER A 72 3.08 -12.66 -2.86
C SER A 72 1.84 -13.53 -2.60
N GLY A 73 1.90 -14.82 -2.90
CA GLY A 73 0.73 -15.70 -2.96
C GLY A 73 -0.14 -15.51 -4.21
N CYS A 74 0.16 -14.50 -5.02
CA CYS A 74 -0.65 -14.11 -6.20
C CYS A 74 0.05 -14.39 -7.54
N GLY A 75 1.30 -14.83 -7.51
CA GLY A 75 2.09 -15.10 -8.70
C GLY A 75 3.59 -15.04 -8.45
N ASN A 76 4.38 -14.98 -9.50
CA ASN A 76 5.82 -15.12 -9.38
C ASN A 76 6.51 -13.76 -9.16
N ASP A 77 7.40 -13.73 -8.17
CA ASP A 77 8.15 -12.54 -7.79
C ASP A 77 9.04 -12.03 -8.92
N THR A 78 9.02 -10.72 -9.14
CA THR A 78 10.00 -10.05 -10.00
C THR A 78 11.33 -9.86 -9.24
N ALA A 79 12.43 -9.94 -9.97
CA ALA A 79 13.76 -9.73 -9.41
C ALA A 79 14.16 -8.25 -9.53
N SER A 80 13.54 -7.39 -8.71
CA SER A 80 13.74 -5.93 -8.72
C SER A 80 15.22 -5.54 -8.50
N GLU A 81 15.96 -6.35 -7.75
CA GLU A 81 17.39 -6.19 -7.50
C GLU A 81 18.27 -6.36 -8.74
N ARG A 82 17.71 -6.87 -9.85
CA ARG A 82 18.43 -7.02 -11.12
C ARG A 82 18.33 -5.76 -11.96
N LYS A 83 19.46 -5.33 -12.50
CA LYS A 83 19.61 -4.02 -13.17
C LYS A 83 18.54 -3.70 -14.21
N MET A 84 18.13 -4.66 -15.03
CA MET A 84 17.15 -4.39 -16.09
C MET A 84 15.71 -4.40 -15.58
N MET A 85 15.41 -5.15 -14.50
CA MET A 85 14.10 -5.07 -13.84
C MET A 85 13.98 -3.73 -13.10
N ARG A 86 14.98 -3.32 -12.37
CA ARG A 86 15.06 -1.99 -11.74
C ARG A 86 14.86 -0.88 -12.77
N LYS A 87 15.62 -0.95 -13.88
CA LYS A 87 15.45 0.02 -14.97
C LYS A 87 14.01 0.06 -15.49
N TYR A 88 13.37 -1.08 -15.65
CA TYR A 88 11.97 -1.15 -16.09
C TYR A 88 11.04 -0.42 -15.11
N ILE A 89 11.20 -0.66 -13.80
CA ILE A 89 10.37 -0.02 -12.76
C ILE A 89 10.58 1.50 -12.79
N VAL A 90 11.83 1.96 -12.77
CA VAL A 90 12.19 3.40 -12.79
C VAL A 90 11.70 4.09 -14.06
N ASP A 91 11.91 3.48 -15.22
CA ASP A 91 11.45 4.04 -16.50
C ASP A 91 9.91 4.11 -16.55
N SER A 92 9.23 3.10 -16.02
CA SER A 92 7.77 3.04 -16.02
C SER A 92 7.15 4.15 -15.16
N VAL A 93 7.56 4.32 -13.91
CA VAL A 93 7.03 5.40 -13.06
C VAL A 93 7.37 6.77 -13.63
N THR A 94 8.58 6.94 -14.17
CA THR A 94 9.00 8.18 -14.86
C THR A 94 8.11 8.48 -16.07
N TYR A 95 7.75 7.45 -16.84
CA TYR A 95 6.85 7.58 -17.98
C TYR A 95 5.46 8.04 -17.57
N TRP A 96 4.87 7.43 -16.52
CA TRP A 96 3.56 7.83 -16.03
C TRP A 96 3.56 9.24 -15.46
N ALA A 97 4.54 9.59 -14.64
CA ALA A 97 4.67 10.95 -14.11
C ALA A 97 4.76 12.00 -15.22
N LYS A 98 5.64 11.80 -16.21
CA LYS A 98 5.86 12.77 -17.29
C LYS A 98 4.74 12.85 -18.31
N ASN A 99 4.10 11.73 -18.64
CA ASN A 99 3.16 11.68 -19.76
C ASN A 99 1.71 11.82 -19.34
N TYR A 100 1.40 11.51 -18.07
CA TYR A 100 0.04 11.57 -17.54
C TYR A 100 -0.11 12.56 -16.39
N ASN A 101 0.99 13.15 -15.93
CA ASN A 101 1.03 14.08 -14.79
C ASN A 101 0.42 13.49 -13.51
N VAL A 102 0.65 12.19 -13.25
CA VAL A 102 0.26 11.61 -11.97
C VAL A 102 1.18 12.16 -10.86
N ASP A 103 0.61 12.39 -9.68
CA ASP A 103 1.25 13.07 -8.56
C ASP A 103 1.85 12.11 -7.55
N GLY A 104 1.73 10.82 -7.78
CA GLY A 104 2.29 9.82 -6.89
C GLY A 104 2.04 8.39 -7.34
N PHE A 105 2.66 7.48 -6.58
CA PHE A 105 2.56 6.02 -6.79
C PHE A 105 2.37 5.31 -5.45
N ARG A 106 1.38 4.43 -5.39
CA ARG A 106 1.22 3.44 -4.34
C ARG A 106 1.79 2.12 -4.86
N PHE A 107 2.80 1.59 -4.19
CA PHE A 107 3.40 0.32 -4.57
C PHE A 107 2.75 -0.82 -3.81
N ASP A 108 2.02 -1.66 -4.53
CA ASP A 108 1.52 -2.94 -4.04
C ASP A 108 2.69 -3.80 -3.57
N LEU A 109 2.55 -4.44 -2.39
CA LEU A 109 3.58 -5.30 -1.79
C LEU A 109 5.00 -4.75 -1.96
N MET A 110 5.20 -3.47 -1.65
CA MET A 110 6.49 -2.75 -1.76
C MET A 110 7.62 -3.50 -1.03
N GLY A 111 7.27 -4.25 0.02
CA GLY A 111 8.20 -5.08 0.77
C GLY A 111 8.88 -6.18 -0.05
N LEU A 112 8.34 -6.56 -1.20
CA LEU A 112 8.99 -7.48 -2.16
C LEU A 112 9.97 -6.79 -3.12
N ILE A 113 10.03 -5.45 -3.11
CA ILE A 113 10.94 -4.66 -3.94
C ILE A 113 12.16 -4.26 -3.11
N ASP A 114 13.33 -4.33 -3.69
CA ASP A 114 14.57 -4.00 -2.99
C ASP A 114 14.72 -2.48 -2.75
N LEU A 115 15.39 -2.13 -1.63
CA LEU A 115 15.63 -0.75 -1.21
C LEU A 115 16.32 0.09 -2.27
N GLU A 116 17.31 -0.47 -2.96
CA GLU A 116 18.06 0.26 -3.98
C GLU A 116 17.17 0.66 -5.15
N THR A 117 16.26 -0.22 -5.55
CA THR A 117 15.25 0.11 -6.58
C THR A 117 14.34 1.23 -6.11
N MET A 118 13.86 1.21 -4.88
CA MET A 118 12.99 2.27 -4.37
C MET A 118 13.74 3.61 -4.19
N LYS A 119 15.00 3.58 -3.79
CA LYS A 119 15.87 4.77 -3.76
C LYS A 119 16.06 5.36 -5.16
N GLU A 120 16.30 4.52 -6.18
CA GLU A 120 16.40 4.99 -7.57
C GLU A 120 15.07 5.53 -8.10
N VAL A 121 13.93 4.92 -7.75
CA VAL A 121 12.58 5.43 -8.07
C VAL A 121 12.41 6.82 -7.48
N ARG A 122 12.69 7.02 -6.18
CA ARG A 122 12.59 8.33 -5.53
C ARG A 122 13.47 9.37 -6.23
N ALA A 123 14.74 9.04 -6.44
CA ALA A 123 15.69 9.95 -7.09
C ALA A 123 15.32 10.31 -8.54
N ALA A 124 14.67 9.40 -9.27
CA ALA A 124 14.21 9.67 -10.62
C ALA A 124 12.97 10.58 -10.65
N LEU A 125 12.04 10.37 -9.71
CA LEU A 125 10.83 11.18 -9.59
C LEU A 125 11.15 12.59 -9.06
N ASP A 126 12.08 12.76 -8.14
CA ASP A 126 12.54 14.05 -7.63
C ASP A 126 13.12 14.96 -8.75
N LYS A 127 13.69 14.37 -9.78
CA LYS A 127 14.17 15.13 -10.96
C LYS A 127 13.02 15.66 -11.83
N ILE A 128 11.82 15.11 -11.69
CA ILE A 128 10.62 15.57 -12.39
C ILE A 128 9.91 16.60 -11.51
N ASP A 129 9.53 16.20 -10.32
CA ASP A 129 8.90 17.02 -9.29
C ASP A 129 9.12 16.37 -7.91
N PRO A 130 9.86 17.04 -6.99
CA PRO A 130 10.08 16.51 -5.64
C PRO A 130 8.79 16.30 -4.83
N SER A 131 7.70 16.94 -5.19
CA SER A 131 6.41 16.78 -4.51
C SER A 131 5.68 15.48 -4.87
N ILE A 132 6.17 14.69 -5.83
CA ILE A 132 5.57 13.40 -6.19
C ILE A 132 5.61 12.46 -4.98
N ILE A 133 4.45 11.95 -4.61
CA ILE A 133 4.26 11.07 -3.45
C ILE A 133 4.66 9.64 -3.81
N ILE A 134 5.38 8.98 -2.91
CA ILE A 134 5.62 7.54 -2.98
C ILE A 134 5.19 6.92 -1.66
N LEU A 135 4.31 5.95 -1.73
CA LEU A 135 3.89 5.15 -0.58
C LEU A 135 3.66 3.70 -1.00
N GLY A 136 3.61 2.80 -0.04
CA GLY A 136 3.36 1.39 -0.36
C GLY A 136 3.29 0.47 0.85
N GLU A 137 3.06 -0.79 0.56
CA GLU A 137 2.92 -1.84 1.56
C GLU A 137 4.29 -2.45 1.85
N GLY A 138 4.84 -2.10 3.01
CA GLY A 138 6.15 -2.56 3.47
C GLY A 138 6.11 -3.86 4.25
N TRP A 139 5.28 -4.83 3.85
CA TRP A 139 5.16 -6.10 4.56
C TRP A 139 6.39 -6.99 4.38
N ASP A 140 6.83 -7.65 5.46
CA ASP A 140 7.84 -8.71 5.39
C ASP A 140 7.21 -10.02 4.92
N MET A 141 7.31 -10.29 3.64
CA MET A 141 6.71 -11.45 2.96
C MET A 141 7.64 -12.68 2.91
N ASN A 142 8.68 -12.73 3.75
CA ASN A 142 9.64 -13.84 3.81
C ASN A 142 10.28 -14.21 2.47
N THR A 143 10.60 -13.24 1.61
CA THR A 143 11.31 -13.48 0.35
C THR A 143 12.68 -14.11 0.58
N THR A 144 13.25 -14.69 -0.48
CA THR A 144 14.62 -15.23 -0.49
C THR A 144 15.70 -14.14 -0.45
N MET A 145 15.31 -12.87 -0.57
CA MET A 145 16.23 -11.74 -0.44
C MET A 145 16.57 -11.50 1.04
N ASP A 146 17.80 -11.04 1.29
CA ASP A 146 18.22 -10.58 2.61
C ASP A 146 17.28 -9.43 3.07
N LYS A 147 16.71 -9.56 4.27
CA LYS A 147 15.75 -8.59 4.83
C LYS A 147 16.32 -7.17 4.89
N SER A 148 17.62 -7.00 5.15
CA SER A 148 18.27 -5.69 5.15
C SER A 148 18.25 -4.98 3.79
N ARG A 149 17.92 -5.68 2.72
CA ARG A 149 17.84 -5.15 1.36
C ARG A 149 16.41 -4.92 0.87
N MET A 150 15.40 -5.24 1.68
CA MET A 150 13.99 -5.15 1.32
C MET A 150 13.40 -3.83 1.76
N THR A 151 12.39 -3.34 1.03
CA THR A 151 11.64 -2.13 1.38
C THR A 151 10.50 -2.47 2.36
N ILE A 152 10.88 -3.02 3.49
CA ILE A 152 9.97 -3.38 4.59
C ILE A 152 9.96 -2.29 5.68
N GLN A 153 8.90 -2.27 6.50
CA GLN A 153 8.73 -1.31 7.59
C GLN A 153 9.97 -1.21 8.51
N PRO A 154 10.62 -2.31 8.93
CA PRO A 154 11.85 -2.23 9.73
C PRO A 154 13.01 -1.46 9.07
N ASN A 155 12.98 -1.29 7.76
CA ASN A 155 13.99 -0.55 7.00
C ASN A 155 13.48 0.83 6.53
N ALA A 156 12.35 1.31 7.04
CA ALA A 156 11.74 2.56 6.58
C ALA A 156 12.68 3.77 6.72
N TYR A 157 13.52 3.80 7.76
CA TYR A 157 14.51 4.85 7.98
C TYR A 157 15.51 5.00 6.81
N GLU A 158 15.78 3.93 6.07
CA GLU A 158 16.70 3.91 4.92
C GLU A 158 16.16 4.71 3.72
N VAL A 159 14.87 4.98 3.69
CA VAL A 159 14.17 5.74 2.64
C VAL A 159 13.40 6.92 3.21
N ALA A 160 13.82 7.41 4.37
CA ALA A 160 13.30 8.62 4.98
C ALA A 160 13.72 9.87 4.21
N SER A 161 13.04 10.99 4.46
CA SER A 161 13.48 12.29 3.96
C SER A 161 14.85 12.65 4.56
N ASP A 162 15.76 13.09 3.70
CA ASP A 162 17.10 13.53 4.09
C ASP A 162 17.27 15.06 4.00
N GLY A 163 16.17 15.80 3.83
CA GLY A 163 16.15 17.23 3.61
C GLY A 163 16.47 17.67 2.17
N LYS A 164 16.84 16.73 1.30
CA LYS A 164 17.05 16.95 -0.14
C LYS A 164 16.04 16.16 -0.97
N ASN A 165 15.77 14.92 -0.53
CA ASN A 165 14.80 14.04 -1.14
C ASN A 165 13.65 13.83 -0.16
N ASN A 166 12.43 13.79 -0.66
CA ASN A 166 11.27 13.37 0.13
C ASN A 166 11.37 11.88 0.48
N GLY A 167 10.78 11.52 1.61
CA GLY A 167 10.74 10.13 2.05
C GLY A 167 9.78 9.28 1.22
N ILE A 168 9.78 8.00 1.54
CA ILE A 168 8.80 7.01 1.09
C ILE A 168 7.95 6.64 2.30
N ALA A 169 6.62 6.63 2.13
CA ALA A 169 5.68 6.32 3.19
C ALA A 169 5.21 4.86 3.13
N PHE A 170 4.81 4.34 4.29
CA PHE A 170 4.42 2.95 4.47
C PHE A 170 3.03 2.86 5.08
N PHE A 171 2.20 1.95 4.61
CA PHE A 171 0.95 1.63 5.27
C PHE A 171 1.21 1.06 6.67
N ASN A 172 0.50 1.60 7.64
CA ASN A 172 0.65 1.24 9.05
C ASN A 172 -0.42 0.21 9.45
N ASP A 173 -0.08 -1.08 9.39
CA ASP A 173 -0.97 -2.16 9.81
C ASP A 173 -1.14 -2.24 11.34
N SER A 174 -0.17 -1.72 12.09
CA SER A 174 -0.23 -1.63 13.54
C SER A 174 -1.45 -0.81 14.02
N ILE A 175 -1.66 0.39 13.45
CA ILE A 175 -2.83 1.22 13.80
C ILE A 175 -4.11 0.59 13.27
N ARG A 176 -4.10 0.05 12.05
CA ARG A 176 -5.26 -0.62 11.44
C ARG A 176 -5.79 -1.72 12.35
N ASP A 177 -4.93 -2.66 12.72
CA ASP A 177 -5.30 -3.83 13.52
C ASP A 177 -5.52 -3.46 14.99
N GLY A 178 -4.79 -2.47 15.50
CA GLY A 178 -5.02 -1.89 16.82
C GLY A 178 -6.42 -1.28 16.95
N ILE A 179 -6.89 -0.58 15.93
CA ILE A 179 -8.23 0.05 15.89
C ILE A 179 -9.33 -1.01 15.83
N LYS A 180 -9.32 -1.89 14.81
CA LYS A 180 -10.46 -2.75 14.46
C LYS A 180 -10.27 -4.23 14.75
N GLY A 181 -9.10 -4.67 15.19
CA GLY A 181 -8.73 -6.07 15.32
C GLY A 181 -8.09 -6.62 14.04
N SER A 182 -7.44 -7.79 14.17
CA SER A 182 -6.71 -8.43 13.10
C SER A 182 -7.57 -8.63 11.83
N VAL A 183 -7.02 -8.28 10.68
CA VAL A 183 -7.68 -8.51 9.38
C VAL A 183 -7.70 -9.98 8.97
N PHE A 184 -6.92 -10.83 9.64
CA PHE A 184 -6.91 -12.29 9.42
C PHE A 184 -7.93 -13.05 10.27
N SER A 185 -8.77 -12.36 11.02
CA SER A 185 -9.85 -12.93 11.82
C SER A 185 -11.08 -12.01 11.80
N ASP A 186 -12.17 -12.47 11.27
CA ASP A 186 -13.41 -11.68 11.15
C ASP A 186 -13.94 -11.24 12.52
N THR A 187 -13.75 -12.06 13.55
CA THR A 187 -14.31 -11.86 14.88
C THR A 187 -13.34 -11.26 15.91
N ASP A 188 -12.05 -11.08 15.55
CA ASP A 188 -11.12 -10.41 16.47
C ASP A 188 -11.53 -8.94 16.66
N THR A 189 -11.46 -8.48 17.92
CA THR A 189 -11.81 -7.12 18.31
C THR A 189 -10.55 -6.24 18.39
N GLY A 190 -10.72 -4.93 18.19
CA GLY A 190 -9.69 -3.92 18.41
C GLY A 190 -10.11 -2.91 19.48
N PHE A 191 -9.36 -1.82 19.58
CA PHE A 191 -9.60 -0.75 20.55
C PHE A 191 -11.04 -0.21 20.47
N VAL A 192 -11.53 0.11 19.27
CA VAL A 192 -12.86 0.69 19.11
C VAL A 192 -13.99 -0.31 19.38
N SER A 193 -13.71 -1.60 19.31
CA SER A 193 -14.66 -2.67 19.69
C SER A 193 -14.49 -3.16 21.14
N GLY A 194 -13.70 -2.44 21.94
CA GLY A 194 -13.61 -2.65 23.40
C GLY A 194 -12.54 -3.64 23.83
N LYS A 195 -11.55 -3.97 22.99
CA LYS A 195 -10.41 -4.80 23.38
C LYS A 195 -9.53 -4.04 24.38
N ALA A 196 -9.44 -4.54 25.60
CA ALA A 196 -8.61 -3.94 26.64
C ALA A 196 -7.11 -4.09 26.34
N GLY A 197 -6.31 -3.15 26.85
CA GLY A 197 -4.84 -3.19 26.71
C GLY A 197 -4.32 -2.72 25.36
N GLN A 198 -5.15 -2.06 24.52
CA GLN A 198 -4.74 -1.49 23.25
C GLN A 198 -4.37 0.00 23.36
N GLU A 199 -4.57 0.61 24.52
CA GLU A 199 -4.42 2.06 24.73
C GLU A 199 -3.01 2.54 24.42
N GLY A 200 -1.98 1.81 24.87
CA GLY A 200 -0.57 2.12 24.62
C GLY A 200 -0.21 2.00 23.12
N LEU A 201 -0.72 0.96 22.46
CA LEU A 201 -0.54 0.76 21.03
C LEU A 201 -1.16 1.92 20.22
N ILE A 202 -2.39 2.29 20.54
CA ILE A 202 -3.08 3.41 19.85
C ILE A 202 -2.34 4.73 20.13
N ALA A 203 -1.94 5.00 21.36
CA ALA A 203 -1.19 6.22 21.71
C ALA A 203 0.14 6.31 20.95
N HIS A 204 0.91 5.22 20.89
CA HIS A 204 2.16 5.16 20.15
C HIS A 204 1.96 5.43 18.65
N ASN A 205 0.98 4.76 18.04
CA ASN A 205 0.66 4.96 16.62
C ASN A 205 0.14 6.38 16.34
N ALA A 206 -0.66 6.94 17.27
CA ALA A 206 -1.17 8.30 17.13
C ALA A 206 -0.07 9.37 17.16
N LEU A 207 1.08 9.08 17.76
CA LEU A 207 2.28 9.92 17.76
C LEU A 207 3.22 9.65 16.57
N GLY A 208 2.73 9.05 15.49
CA GLY A 208 3.47 8.82 14.26
C GLY A 208 4.42 7.63 14.30
N CYS A 209 4.27 6.72 15.26
CA CYS A 209 5.00 5.44 15.34
C CYS A 209 6.53 5.61 15.17
N ARG A 210 7.09 6.73 15.64
CA ARG A 210 8.51 7.05 15.44
C ARG A 210 9.37 6.19 16.34
N TYR A 211 10.47 5.70 15.79
CA TYR A 211 11.48 5.01 16.56
C TYR A 211 12.10 5.94 17.60
N ASP A 212 12.02 5.54 18.86
CA ASP A 212 12.73 6.16 19.96
C ASP A 212 13.46 5.04 20.71
N ALA A 213 14.80 5.08 20.67
CA ALA A 213 15.63 4.06 21.30
C ALA A 213 15.46 3.98 22.84
N ASP A 214 14.99 5.07 23.46
CA ASP A 214 14.82 5.19 24.91
C ASP A 214 13.37 4.95 25.36
N ALA A 215 12.43 4.87 24.44
CA ALA A 215 11.04 4.57 24.74
C ALA A 215 10.76 3.06 24.62
N ASP A 216 10.01 2.53 25.58
CA ASP A 216 9.42 1.18 25.47
C ASP A 216 8.29 1.21 24.42
N THR A 217 8.69 1.42 23.17
CA THR A 217 7.80 1.58 22.04
C THR A 217 7.68 0.26 21.32
N THR A 218 6.70 -0.52 21.70
CA THR A 218 6.30 -1.68 20.92
C THR A 218 5.21 -1.26 19.95
N CYS A 219 5.58 -1.06 18.70
CA CYS A 219 4.63 -1.22 17.61
C CYS A 219 4.17 -2.66 17.59
N TRP A 220 3.06 -2.89 17.02
CA TRP A 220 2.36 -4.12 16.69
C TRP A 220 3.00 -5.44 17.18
N ASN A 221 2.30 -6.24 17.96
CA ASN A 221 2.73 -7.58 18.47
C ASN A 221 4.11 -7.63 19.14
N GLY A 222 4.56 -6.56 19.76
CA GLY A 222 5.88 -6.53 20.37
C GLY A 222 7.03 -6.40 19.39
N ASN A 223 6.77 -6.14 18.11
CA ASN A 223 7.79 -5.76 17.16
C ASN A 223 8.18 -4.30 17.37
N ALA A 224 9.19 -4.07 18.20
CA ALA A 224 9.88 -2.80 18.36
C ALA A 224 10.66 -2.37 17.09
N GLN A 225 10.20 -2.71 15.89
CA GLN A 225 11.08 -2.69 14.71
C GLN A 225 10.55 -1.93 13.52
N ASP A 226 9.48 -1.15 13.69
CA ASP A 226 9.10 -0.20 12.65
C ASP A 226 9.97 1.05 12.83
N HIS A 227 10.98 1.17 12.00
CA HIS A 227 11.99 2.23 12.11
C HIS A 227 11.61 3.42 11.25
N TYR A 228 10.49 4.06 11.54
CA TYR A 228 10.13 5.32 10.90
C TYR A 228 10.97 6.47 11.46
N ALA A 229 11.56 7.26 10.57
CA ALA A 229 12.37 8.41 10.96
C ALA A 229 11.51 9.64 11.26
N ASP A 230 10.36 9.76 10.60
CA ASP A 230 9.41 10.84 10.80
C ASP A 230 7.96 10.40 10.52
N ALA A 231 6.99 11.16 11.04
CA ALA A 231 5.58 10.86 10.87
C ALA A 231 5.11 10.90 9.40
N GLY A 232 5.82 11.60 8.53
CA GLY A 232 5.54 11.64 7.09
C GLY A 232 5.76 10.31 6.39
N GLN A 233 6.38 9.34 7.07
CA GLN A 233 6.53 7.98 6.55
C GLN A 233 5.37 7.05 6.92
N VAL A 234 4.42 7.48 7.75
CA VAL A 234 3.37 6.63 8.32
C VAL A 234 2.03 6.94 7.67
N VAL A 235 1.44 5.97 6.97
CA VAL A 235 0.10 6.06 6.40
C VAL A 235 -0.88 5.36 7.33
N ASN A 236 -1.67 6.15 8.06
CA ASN A 236 -2.66 5.65 9.02
C ASN A 236 -4.00 5.39 8.35
N TYR A 237 -4.60 4.26 8.63
CA TYR A 237 -5.89 3.86 8.05
C TYR A 237 -6.62 2.84 8.94
N ALA A 238 -7.92 2.77 8.80
CA ALA A 238 -8.75 1.74 9.43
C ALA A 238 -9.29 0.74 8.41
N GLU A 239 -9.52 1.18 7.18
CA GLU A 239 -9.93 0.32 6.06
C GLU A 239 -9.28 0.80 4.76
N ILE A 240 -9.14 -0.12 3.82
CA ILE A 240 -8.72 0.09 2.44
C ILE A 240 -9.38 -0.99 1.58
N HIS A 241 -9.12 -1.02 0.28
CA HIS A 241 -9.72 -1.97 -0.67
C HIS A 241 -9.47 -3.47 -0.37
N ASP A 242 -8.52 -3.78 0.51
CA ASP A 242 -8.24 -5.15 0.97
C ASP A 242 -8.98 -5.47 2.27
N ASN A 243 -9.40 -6.72 2.44
CA ASN A 243 -10.10 -7.24 3.62
C ASN A 243 -11.51 -6.63 3.81
N MET A 244 -12.10 -6.85 5.00
CA MET A 244 -13.41 -6.29 5.34
C MET A 244 -13.37 -4.77 5.48
N THR A 245 -14.44 -4.11 5.06
CA THR A 245 -14.68 -2.71 5.40
C THR A 245 -14.70 -2.55 6.93
N LEU A 246 -14.51 -1.34 7.42
CA LEU A 246 -14.59 -1.05 8.86
C LEU A 246 -15.98 -1.43 9.41
N TYR A 247 -17.04 -1.07 8.69
CA TYR A 247 -18.40 -1.41 9.07
C TYR A 247 -18.63 -2.92 9.16
N ASP A 248 -18.25 -3.67 8.13
CA ASP A 248 -18.41 -5.12 8.09
C ASP A 248 -17.62 -5.81 9.20
N LYS A 249 -16.39 -5.35 9.45
CA LYS A 249 -15.56 -5.85 10.53
C LYS A 249 -16.17 -5.59 11.91
N LEU A 250 -16.71 -4.39 12.16
CA LEU A 250 -17.39 -4.07 13.40
C LEU A 250 -18.64 -4.95 13.61
N ARG A 251 -19.45 -5.13 12.57
CA ARG A 251 -20.63 -6.01 12.63
C ARG A 251 -20.29 -7.48 12.86
N ALA A 252 -19.18 -7.95 12.32
CA ALA A 252 -18.72 -9.32 12.51
C ALA A 252 -18.10 -9.55 13.89
N SER A 253 -17.32 -8.60 14.41
CA SER A 253 -16.61 -8.73 15.68
C SER A 253 -17.48 -8.42 16.91
N VAL A 254 -18.48 -7.56 16.78
CA VAL A 254 -19.42 -7.18 17.86
C VAL A 254 -20.87 -7.26 17.38
N PRO A 255 -21.39 -8.46 17.06
CA PRO A 255 -22.70 -8.61 16.41
C PRO A 255 -23.90 -8.23 17.29
N THR A 256 -23.69 -8.00 18.59
CA THR A 256 -24.71 -7.59 19.53
C THR A 256 -24.91 -6.08 19.61
N ASP A 257 -24.03 -5.28 18.98
CA ASP A 257 -24.17 -3.84 18.94
C ASP A 257 -25.39 -3.43 18.09
N ASP A 258 -26.11 -2.42 18.56
CA ASP A 258 -27.09 -1.74 17.73
C ASP A 258 -26.42 -0.81 16.69
N ASP A 259 -27.21 -0.31 15.76
CA ASP A 259 -26.66 0.55 14.68
C ASP A 259 -26.06 1.84 15.22
N ALA A 260 -26.62 2.43 16.27
CA ALA A 260 -26.10 3.65 16.88
C ALA A 260 -24.71 3.43 17.50
N THR A 261 -24.54 2.30 18.17
CA THR A 261 -23.25 1.89 18.76
C THR A 261 -22.22 1.58 17.66
N THR A 262 -22.61 0.88 16.59
CA THR A 262 -21.72 0.62 15.45
C THR A 262 -21.26 1.92 14.79
N VAL A 263 -22.15 2.87 14.57
CA VAL A 263 -21.82 4.21 14.06
C VAL A 263 -20.86 4.96 14.98
N ALA A 264 -21.08 4.88 16.30
CA ALA A 264 -20.20 5.53 17.26
C ALA A 264 -18.78 4.94 17.25
N ARG A 265 -18.65 3.61 17.10
CA ARG A 265 -17.35 2.94 16.97
C ARG A 265 -16.62 3.32 15.67
N ALA A 266 -17.34 3.36 14.55
CA ALA A 266 -16.77 3.80 13.28
C ALA A 266 -16.26 5.24 13.35
N LYS A 267 -17.04 6.16 13.92
CA LYS A 267 -16.62 7.55 14.15
C LYS A 267 -15.38 7.65 15.05
N LEU A 268 -15.27 6.79 16.07
CA LEU A 268 -14.07 6.74 16.91
C LEU A 268 -12.86 6.27 16.11
N ALA A 269 -13.01 5.24 15.27
CA ALA A 269 -11.95 4.75 14.38
C ALA A 269 -11.46 5.85 13.43
N ASP A 270 -12.38 6.53 12.75
CA ASP A 270 -12.06 7.64 11.85
C ASP A 270 -11.38 8.80 12.60
N SER A 271 -11.86 9.12 13.80
CA SER A 271 -11.25 10.15 14.63
C SER A 271 -9.80 9.82 15.00
N ILE A 272 -9.50 8.56 15.31
CA ILE A 272 -8.13 8.12 15.58
C ILE A 272 -7.26 8.31 14.34
N VAL A 273 -7.73 7.87 13.17
CA VAL A 273 -6.97 8.01 11.91
C VAL A 273 -6.70 9.49 11.58
N TYR A 274 -7.72 10.34 11.68
CA TYR A 274 -7.59 11.75 11.29
C TYR A 274 -6.79 12.61 12.26
N LEU A 275 -6.81 12.28 13.55
CA LEU A 275 -6.15 13.08 14.58
C LEU A 275 -4.75 12.58 14.94
N SER A 276 -4.33 11.44 14.36
CA SER A 276 -2.97 10.92 14.52
C SER A 276 -1.97 11.70 13.68
N GLU A 277 -0.73 11.80 14.16
CA GLU A 277 0.38 12.24 13.33
C GLU A 277 0.60 11.23 12.18
N GLY A 278 0.98 11.73 11.00
CA GLY A 278 1.17 10.92 9.80
C GLY A 278 0.22 11.31 8.68
N ILE A 279 0.06 10.42 7.73
CA ILE A 279 -0.75 10.62 6.53
C ILE A 279 -2.06 9.84 6.71
N PRO A 280 -3.22 10.51 6.89
CA PRO A 280 -4.49 9.79 6.97
C PRO A 280 -4.89 9.27 5.59
N ALA A 281 -5.31 8.01 5.54
CA ALA A 281 -5.88 7.38 4.36
C ALA A 281 -7.25 6.79 4.68
N ILE A 282 -8.21 7.01 3.78
CA ILE A 282 -9.59 6.57 3.92
C ILE A 282 -10.05 5.96 2.61
N GLN A 283 -10.72 4.84 2.70
CA GLN A 283 -11.44 4.31 1.55
C GLN A 283 -12.69 5.15 1.27
N LEU A 284 -12.91 5.49 0.01
CA LEU A 284 -14.15 6.14 -0.40
C LEU A 284 -15.36 5.27 -0.04
N GLY A 285 -16.26 5.79 0.76
CA GLY A 285 -17.42 5.07 1.28
C GLY A 285 -17.32 4.75 2.78
N GLN A 286 -16.14 4.77 3.37
CA GLN A 286 -15.96 4.56 4.81
C GLN A 286 -16.78 5.57 5.62
N GLU A 287 -16.85 6.82 5.16
CA GLU A 287 -17.56 7.94 5.80
C GLU A 287 -19.07 7.74 5.88
N PHE A 288 -19.66 6.87 5.05
CA PHE A 288 -21.08 6.50 5.12
C PHE A 288 -21.32 5.01 5.39
N LEU A 289 -20.32 4.33 5.95
CA LEU A 289 -20.38 2.94 6.41
C LEU A 289 -20.65 1.94 5.28
N LEU A 290 -19.84 2.04 4.22
CA LEU A 290 -19.90 1.12 3.09
C LEU A 290 -19.78 -0.34 3.59
N SER A 291 -20.72 -1.18 3.15
CA SER A 291 -20.71 -2.62 3.37
C SER A 291 -20.54 -3.35 2.04
N LEU A 292 -19.65 -4.30 2.00
CA LEU A 292 -19.37 -5.11 0.81
C LEU A 292 -19.76 -6.58 0.96
N ILE A 293 -20.05 -7.06 2.18
CA ILE A 293 -20.44 -8.46 2.42
C ILE A 293 -21.83 -8.82 1.88
N HIS A 294 -22.66 -7.82 1.59
CA HIS A 294 -24.01 -8.00 1.02
C HIS A 294 -24.07 -7.82 -0.49
N ILE A 295 -22.98 -7.50 -1.15
CA ILE A 295 -22.91 -7.41 -2.60
C ILE A 295 -22.87 -8.82 -3.15
N SER A 296 -24.04 -9.33 -3.56
CA SER A 296 -24.20 -10.65 -4.19
C SER A 296 -23.77 -10.68 -5.65
N GLU A 297 -23.36 -9.57 -6.21
CA GLU A 297 -22.73 -9.53 -7.53
C GLU A 297 -21.38 -10.25 -7.42
N PRO A 298 -21.12 -11.21 -8.34
CA PRO A 298 -19.75 -11.66 -8.53
C PRO A 298 -18.98 -10.50 -9.16
N THR A 299 -18.55 -9.59 -8.33
CA THR A 299 -17.53 -8.63 -8.73
C THR A 299 -16.39 -9.51 -9.21
N ARG A 300 -16.13 -9.50 -10.49
CA ARG A 300 -15.01 -10.21 -11.12
C ARG A 300 -13.71 -9.50 -10.74
N LEU A 301 -13.53 -9.22 -9.48
CA LEU A 301 -12.29 -8.70 -8.88
C LEU A 301 -11.16 -9.72 -8.94
N GLY A 302 -11.47 -10.97 -9.30
CA GLY A 302 -10.45 -11.99 -9.54
C GLY A 302 -9.84 -11.98 -10.94
N MET A 303 -10.01 -10.93 -11.73
CA MET A 303 -9.47 -10.84 -13.09
C MET A 303 -8.66 -9.59 -13.37
N ILE A 304 -8.21 -8.89 -12.36
CA ILE A 304 -7.14 -7.91 -12.54
C ILE A 304 -5.83 -8.62 -12.19
N SER A 305 -5.41 -9.46 -13.08
CA SER A 305 -4.06 -10.02 -13.12
C SER A 305 -3.34 -9.46 -14.35
#